data_3a4443f757f3674d7349f3548ef7b598
#
_entry.id   3a4443f757f3674d7349f3548ef7b598
#
_cell.length_a   1.000
_cell.length_b   1.000
_cell.length_c   1.000
_cell.angle_alpha   90.00
_cell.angle_beta   90.00
_cell.angle_gamma   90.00
#
_symmetry.space_group_name_H-M   'P 1'
#
loop_
_entity.id
_entity.type
_entity.pdbx_description
1 polymer ?
#
loop_
_entity_poly.entity_id
_entity_poly.type
_entity_poly.pdbx_seq_one_letter_code
_entity_poly.pdbx_strand_id
1 'polypeptide(L)'
;MNTFLPQKWMRLLFVLPVLNFTFGCTQKFNDVSATVQEAYGNYIDVELTPEEIESVPYASAYLKIGSQKQVFVVLAFAESNPLTGQTQLKWVSADKAMVVTENGHIVKTIGLQTTNLAGVYGDVPAYSHSSAQYVLSYDWSEQYRYGFQAHVERSHQGKEILTTPISSTETEVYTEVVTFPSLEESVENTYWVDSDGQVVKTRQHLGPTMVPVELTILKGYSKS
;
A
#
# COMPACT_ATOMS: atom_id res chain seq x y z
N MET A 1 -19.36 -59.44 44.41
CA MET A 1 -20.16 -59.26 43.17
C MET A 1 -19.54 -58.08 42.42
N ASN A 2 -18.65 -58.40 41.53
CA ASN A 2 -17.89 -57.39 40.75
C ASN A 2 -18.63 -57.11 39.46
N THR A 3 -19.09 -55.90 39.25
CA THR A 3 -19.62 -55.45 37.96
C THR A 3 -18.58 -54.62 37.27
N PHE A 4 -17.93 -55.21 36.28
CA PHE A 4 -17.05 -54.52 35.32
C PHE A 4 -17.90 -53.70 34.36
N LEU A 5 -17.71 -52.37 34.33
CA LEU A 5 -18.23 -51.53 33.24
C LEU A 5 -17.36 -51.70 31.99
N PRO A 6 -17.93 -51.81 30.79
CA PRO A 6 -17.19 -52.06 29.56
C PRO A 6 -16.39 -50.85 29.13
N GLN A 7 -15.12 -51.09 28.89
CA GLN A 7 -14.05 -50.16 28.46
C GLN A 7 -14.33 -49.37 27.14
N LYS A 8 -15.44 -49.60 26.48
CA LYS A 8 -15.82 -48.95 25.20
C LYS A 8 -16.40 -47.52 25.35
N TRP A 9 -16.86 -47.14 26.55
CA TRP A 9 -17.50 -45.84 26.77
C TRP A 9 -16.50 -44.75 27.21
N MET A 10 -15.33 -45.14 27.64
CA MET A 10 -14.26 -44.20 28.09
C MET A 10 -13.48 -43.57 26.94
N ARG A 11 -13.62 -44.10 25.68
CA ARG A 11 -12.98 -43.55 24.49
C ARG A 11 -13.82 -42.50 23.74
N LEU A 12 -15.11 -42.36 24.10
CA LEU A 12 -15.99 -41.40 23.45
C LEU A 12 -16.03 -40.01 24.10
N LEU A 13 -15.52 -39.91 25.34
CA LEU A 13 -15.54 -38.68 26.13
C LEU A 13 -14.29 -37.78 25.93
N PHE A 14 -13.29 -38.24 25.16
CA PHE A 14 -12.04 -37.49 24.93
C PHE A 14 -11.95 -36.82 23.54
N VAL A 15 -12.96 -36.99 22.67
CA VAL A 15 -12.97 -36.42 21.31
C VAL A 15 -13.77 -35.12 21.21
N LEU A 16 -14.53 -34.73 22.24
CA LEU A 16 -15.46 -33.58 22.17
C LEU A 16 -14.89 -32.20 22.49
N PRO A 17 -13.70 -31.96 23.08
CA PRO A 17 -13.24 -30.59 23.33
C PRO A 17 -12.31 -29.99 22.26
N VAL A 18 -11.99 -30.67 21.15
CA VAL A 18 -11.02 -30.15 20.16
C VAL A 18 -11.67 -29.36 19.01
N LEU A 19 -13.01 -29.29 18.95
CA LEU A 19 -13.72 -28.68 17.82
C LEU A 19 -14.14 -27.20 17.99
N ASN A 20 -13.70 -26.51 19.05
CA ASN A 20 -14.18 -25.15 19.34
C ASN A 20 -13.14 -24.02 19.22
N PHE A 21 -12.03 -24.18 18.48
CA PHE A 21 -11.00 -23.15 18.35
C PHE A 21 -10.74 -22.63 16.91
N THR A 22 -11.72 -22.65 16.05
CA THR A 22 -11.56 -22.09 14.69
C THR A 22 -12.58 -21.00 14.33
N PHE A 23 -12.98 -20.16 15.29
CA PHE A 23 -13.77 -18.95 14.99
C PHE A 23 -13.00 -17.70 15.42
N GLY A 24 -12.06 -17.27 14.62
CA GLY A 24 -11.41 -15.99 14.88
C GLY A 24 -10.42 -15.64 13.81
N CYS A 25 -10.87 -15.03 12.71
CA CYS A 25 -10.12 -14.08 11.88
C CYS A 25 -10.84 -13.63 10.58
N THR A 26 -12.06 -14.10 10.30
CA THR A 26 -12.76 -13.75 9.04
C THR A 26 -13.68 -12.53 9.14
N GLN A 27 -14.03 -12.06 10.34
CA GLN A 27 -15.03 -11.00 10.52
C GLN A 27 -14.50 -9.59 10.20
N LYS A 28 -13.21 -9.30 10.47
CA LYS A 28 -12.63 -7.97 10.20
C LYS A 28 -12.53 -7.61 8.72
N PHE A 29 -12.34 -8.59 7.85
CA PHE A 29 -12.25 -8.34 6.39
C PHE A 29 -13.59 -8.06 5.73
N ASN A 30 -14.70 -8.63 6.23
CA ASN A 30 -16.02 -8.40 5.66
C ASN A 30 -16.55 -6.99 5.97
N ASP A 31 -16.24 -6.44 7.14
CA ASP A 31 -16.69 -5.11 7.53
C ASP A 31 -15.97 -4.00 6.75
N VAL A 32 -14.65 -4.19 6.48
CA VAL A 32 -13.88 -3.28 5.60
C VAL A 32 -14.41 -3.32 4.17
N SER A 33 -14.71 -4.52 3.67
CA SER A 33 -15.21 -4.71 2.31
C SER A 33 -16.60 -4.09 2.11
N ALA A 34 -17.48 -4.11 3.11
CA ALA A 34 -18.81 -3.52 3.04
C ALA A 34 -18.77 -1.99 2.96
N THR A 35 -17.95 -1.34 3.82
CA THR A 35 -17.80 0.12 3.82
C THR A 35 -17.16 0.63 2.52
N VAL A 36 -16.20 -0.12 1.99
CA VAL A 36 -15.53 0.22 0.72
C VAL A 36 -16.41 -0.13 -0.48
N GLN A 37 -17.23 -1.17 -0.43
CA GLN A 37 -18.10 -1.60 -1.51
C GLN A 37 -19.29 -0.66 -1.74
N GLU A 38 -19.76 0.01 -0.68
CA GLU A 38 -20.84 1.01 -0.78
C GLU A 38 -20.38 2.28 -1.52
N ALA A 39 -19.09 2.64 -1.41
CA ALA A 39 -18.48 3.75 -2.15
C ALA A 39 -18.17 3.43 -3.63
N TYR A 40 -18.23 2.15 -4.04
CA TYR A 40 -17.77 1.68 -5.37
C TYR A 40 -18.85 1.64 -6.44
N GLY A 41 -20.10 1.97 -6.10
CA GLY A 41 -21.27 1.79 -7.00
C GLY A 41 -21.35 2.75 -8.18
N ASN A 42 -20.46 3.72 -8.34
CA ASN A 42 -20.58 4.76 -9.35
C ASN A 42 -19.32 4.90 -10.22
N TYR A 43 -19.50 5.03 -11.52
CA TYR A 43 -18.48 5.35 -12.53
C TYR A 43 -17.87 6.76 -12.42
N ILE A 44 -17.82 7.33 -11.22
CA ILE A 44 -17.38 8.69 -10.90
C ILE A 44 -16.14 8.58 -10.00
N ASP A 45 -15.27 9.60 -9.99
CA ASP A 45 -14.21 9.68 -8.99
C ASP A 45 -14.83 9.60 -7.59
N VAL A 46 -14.24 8.78 -6.73
CA VAL A 46 -14.70 8.66 -5.35
C VAL A 46 -14.26 9.91 -4.60
N GLU A 47 -15.23 10.71 -4.18
CA GLU A 47 -15.03 11.88 -3.31
C GLU A 47 -15.87 11.65 -2.05
N LEU A 48 -15.20 11.35 -0.94
CA LEU A 48 -15.84 11.16 0.36
C LEU A 48 -15.87 12.48 1.13
N THR A 49 -16.94 12.68 1.91
CA THR A 49 -17.02 13.79 2.85
C THR A 49 -16.03 13.60 4.00
N PRO A 50 -15.66 14.68 4.72
CA PRO A 50 -14.83 14.56 5.91
C PRO A 50 -15.36 13.54 6.92
N GLU A 51 -16.68 13.55 7.17
CA GLU A 51 -17.34 12.67 8.12
C GLU A 51 -17.24 11.19 7.70
N GLU A 52 -17.40 10.91 6.40
CA GLU A 52 -17.24 9.55 5.85
C GLU A 52 -15.81 9.05 6.02
N ILE A 53 -14.80 9.89 5.70
CA ILE A 53 -13.39 9.54 5.89
C ILE A 53 -13.08 9.29 7.37
N GLU A 54 -13.53 10.18 8.27
CA GLU A 54 -13.29 10.05 9.70
C GLU A 54 -13.95 8.81 10.30
N SER A 55 -15.10 8.40 9.78
CA SER A 55 -15.82 7.21 10.23
C SER A 55 -15.08 5.90 9.97
N VAL A 56 -14.19 5.88 8.97
CA VAL A 56 -13.35 4.71 8.67
C VAL A 56 -12.30 4.52 9.78
N PRO A 57 -12.27 3.38 10.49
CA PRO A 57 -11.36 3.20 11.64
C PRO A 57 -9.90 2.91 11.25
N TYR A 58 -9.58 2.91 9.95
CA TYR A 58 -8.28 2.55 9.41
C TYR A 58 -7.61 3.75 8.75
N ALA A 59 -6.28 3.67 8.62
CA ALA A 59 -5.55 4.55 7.70
C ALA A 59 -6.10 4.36 6.29
N SER A 60 -6.22 5.45 5.54
CA SER A 60 -6.90 5.45 4.24
C SER A 60 -6.25 6.43 3.28
N ALA A 61 -6.45 6.19 2.00
CA ALA A 61 -5.90 7.01 0.93
C ALA A 61 -6.82 7.03 -0.29
N TYR A 62 -6.64 8.04 -1.14
CA TYR A 62 -7.10 8.00 -2.52
C TYR A 62 -6.01 7.42 -3.42
N LEU A 63 -6.40 6.54 -4.34
CA LEU A 63 -5.55 5.94 -5.36
C LEU A 63 -6.09 6.30 -6.75
N LYS A 64 -5.22 6.81 -7.63
CA LYS A 64 -5.54 7.11 -9.02
C LYS A 64 -4.46 6.54 -9.95
N ILE A 65 -4.88 5.88 -11.03
CA ILE A 65 -3.98 5.23 -11.98
C ILE A 65 -4.18 5.87 -13.36
N GLY A 66 -3.20 6.65 -13.81
CA GLY A 66 -3.27 7.39 -15.08
C GLY A 66 -4.53 8.26 -15.15
N SER A 67 -5.33 8.04 -16.18
CA SER A 67 -6.61 8.74 -16.39
C SER A 67 -7.82 7.99 -15.82
N GLN A 68 -7.60 6.87 -15.11
CA GLN A 68 -8.70 6.14 -14.47
C GLN A 68 -9.33 6.95 -13.35
N LYS A 69 -10.51 6.51 -12.93
CA LYS A 69 -11.20 7.11 -11.79
C LYS A 69 -10.44 6.92 -10.51
N GLN A 70 -10.48 7.94 -9.66
CA GLN A 70 -9.97 7.87 -8.29
C GLN A 70 -10.78 6.85 -7.50
N VAL A 71 -10.09 6.01 -6.73
CA VAL A 71 -10.70 5.03 -5.83
C VAL A 71 -10.23 5.25 -4.40
N PHE A 72 -11.04 4.84 -3.44
CA PHE A 72 -10.69 4.85 -2.03
C PHE A 72 -10.04 3.52 -1.65
N VAL A 73 -8.92 3.58 -0.94
CA VAL A 73 -8.19 2.42 -0.46
C VAL A 73 -7.96 2.53 1.05
N VAL A 74 -7.92 1.38 1.72
CA VAL A 74 -7.66 1.29 3.15
C VAL A 74 -6.38 0.52 3.42
N LEU A 75 -5.71 0.85 4.50
CA LEU A 75 -4.56 0.11 4.97
C LEU A 75 -5.00 -1.22 5.57
N ALA A 76 -4.73 -2.31 4.87
CA ALA A 76 -5.06 -3.66 5.33
C ALA A 76 -3.98 -4.24 6.24
N PHE A 77 -2.69 -3.97 5.94
CA PHE A 77 -1.55 -4.49 6.70
C PHE A 77 -0.41 -3.47 6.77
N ALA A 78 0.28 -3.48 7.91
CA ALA A 78 1.57 -2.82 8.09
C ALA A 78 2.55 -3.86 8.61
N GLU A 79 3.60 -4.16 7.85
CA GLU A 79 4.55 -5.22 8.14
C GLU A 79 5.99 -4.70 8.01
N SER A 80 6.90 -5.24 8.81
CA SER A 80 8.33 -4.94 8.62
C SER A 80 8.87 -5.72 7.44
N ASN A 81 9.52 -5.02 6.50
CA ASN A 81 10.28 -5.66 5.43
C ASN A 81 11.51 -6.35 6.05
N PRO A 82 11.65 -7.69 5.93
CA PRO A 82 12.75 -8.41 6.56
C PRO A 82 14.13 -8.08 5.96
N LEU A 83 14.19 -7.48 4.78
CA LEU A 83 15.44 -7.12 4.10
C LEU A 83 15.92 -5.71 4.49
N THR A 84 15.01 -4.75 4.60
CA THR A 84 15.34 -3.34 4.87
C THR A 84 15.06 -2.92 6.30
N GLY A 85 14.21 -3.66 7.03
CA GLY A 85 13.70 -3.28 8.35
C GLY A 85 12.64 -2.17 8.31
N GLN A 86 12.36 -1.62 7.14
CA GLN A 86 11.38 -0.55 6.96
C GLN A 86 9.94 -1.09 7.03
N THR A 87 8.99 -0.21 7.35
CA THR A 87 7.58 -0.60 7.38
C THR A 87 6.98 -0.55 5.97
N GLN A 88 6.46 -1.68 5.53
CA GLN A 88 5.63 -1.78 4.32
C GLN A 88 4.17 -1.60 4.67
N LEU A 89 3.50 -0.68 3.98
CA LEU A 89 2.08 -0.40 4.11
C LEU A 89 1.35 -0.99 2.89
N LYS A 90 0.39 -1.89 3.14
CA LYS A 90 -0.38 -2.59 2.10
C LYS A 90 -1.78 -1.99 2.00
N TRP A 91 -1.98 -1.17 1.00
CA TRP A 91 -3.24 -0.48 0.69
C TRP A 91 -4.08 -1.34 -0.23
N VAL A 92 -5.35 -1.54 0.11
CA VAL A 92 -6.25 -2.44 -0.62
C VAL A 92 -7.51 -1.69 -1.02
N SER A 93 -7.91 -1.85 -2.28
CA SER A 93 -9.18 -1.36 -2.83
C SER A 93 -10.31 -2.38 -2.66
N ALA A 94 -11.55 -1.96 -2.90
CA ALA A 94 -12.73 -2.84 -2.82
C ALA A 94 -12.68 -4.02 -3.80
N ASP A 95 -12.11 -3.83 -4.98
CA ASP A 95 -11.91 -4.87 -6.00
C ASP A 95 -10.66 -5.74 -5.75
N LYS A 96 -10.04 -5.60 -4.55
CA LYS A 96 -8.88 -6.37 -4.09
C LYS A 96 -7.57 -6.09 -4.83
N ALA A 97 -7.49 -4.99 -5.57
CA ALA A 97 -6.20 -4.50 -6.01
C ALA A 97 -5.39 -4.02 -4.80
N MET A 98 -4.07 -4.23 -4.83
CA MET A 98 -3.19 -3.88 -3.72
C MET A 98 -2.01 -3.04 -4.23
N VAL A 99 -1.72 -1.98 -3.49
CA VAL A 99 -0.50 -1.18 -3.63
C VAL A 99 0.29 -1.29 -2.34
N VAL A 100 1.57 -1.61 -2.42
CA VAL A 100 2.48 -1.68 -1.28
C VAL A 100 3.44 -0.52 -1.33
N THR A 101 3.51 0.25 -0.25
CA THR A 101 4.44 1.37 -0.13
C THR A 101 5.45 1.14 0.99
N GLU A 102 6.68 1.63 0.78
CA GLU A 102 7.76 1.68 1.76
C GLU A 102 8.39 3.09 1.69
N ASN A 103 8.34 3.85 2.79
CA ASN A 103 8.77 5.27 2.81
C ASN A 103 8.18 6.12 1.67
N GLY A 104 6.92 5.88 1.31
CA GLY A 104 6.22 6.56 0.23
C GLY A 104 6.50 6.04 -1.18
N HIS A 105 7.52 5.19 -1.38
CA HIS A 105 7.77 4.54 -2.66
C HIS A 105 6.81 3.37 -2.84
N ILE A 106 6.20 3.26 -4.01
CA ILE A 106 5.44 2.08 -4.39
C ILE A 106 6.44 0.99 -4.76
N VAL A 107 6.51 -0.04 -3.92
CA VAL A 107 7.48 -1.13 -4.07
C VAL A 107 6.88 -2.40 -4.65
N LYS A 108 5.55 -2.52 -4.68
CA LYS A 108 4.85 -3.66 -5.28
C LYS A 108 3.40 -3.30 -5.57
N THR A 109 2.85 -3.89 -6.62
CA THR A 109 1.41 -3.83 -6.90
C THR A 109 0.87 -5.21 -7.30
N ILE A 110 -0.40 -5.46 -7.01
CA ILE A 110 -1.08 -6.71 -7.32
C ILE A 110 -2.50 -6.38 -7.78
N GLY A 111 -2.94 -7.00 -8.87
CA GLY A 111 -4.33 -6.92 -9.33
C GLY A 111 -4.72 -5.57 -9.93
N LEU A 112 -3.76 -4.70 -10.25
CA LEU A 112 -4.07 -3.53 -11.06
C LEU A 112 -4.48 -3.98 -12.47
N GLN A 113 -5.41 -3.26 -13.08
CA GLN A 113 -5.87 -3.54 -14.45
C GLN A 113 -4.83 -3.16 -15.53
N THR A 114 -3.71 -2.62 -15.10
CA THR A 114 -2.52 -2.31 -15.91
C THR A 114 -1.39 -3.26 -15.51
N THR A 115 -0.20 -3.04 -16.07
CA THR A 115 1.01 -3.78 -15.68
C THR A 115 1.28 -3.66 -14.19
N ASN A 116 1.59 -4.78 -13.53
CA ASN A 116 1.89 -4.83 -12.11
C ASN A 116 3.40 -4.84 -11.85
N LEU A 117 3.79 -4.09 -10.82
CA LEU A 117 5.13 -4.07 -10.28
C LEU A 117 5.32 -5.27 -9.35
N ALA A 118 6.24 -6.19 -9.68
CA ALA A 118 6.51 -7.36 -8.85
C ALA A 118 7.36 -7.00 -7.62
N GLY A 119 8.29 -6.04 -7.76
CA GLY A 119 9.10 -5.55 -6.66
C GLY A 119 10.01 -4.39 -7.05
N VAL A 120 10.38 -3.57 -6.07
CA VAL A 120 11.48 -2.61 -6.12
C VAL A 120 12.39 -2.87 -4.94
N TYR A 121 13.69 -2.91 -5.18
CA TYR A 121 14.70 -3.25 -4.19
C TYR A 121 15.84 -2.23 -4.20
N GLY A 122 16.38 -1.95 -3.05
CA GLY A 122 17.49 -1.02 -2.82
C GLY A 122 17.23 -0.10 -1.63
N ASP A 123 18.25 0.60 -1.22
CA ASP A 123 18.19 1.54 -0.10
C ASP A 123 17.76 2.92 -0.61
N VAL A 124 16.65 3.41 -0.08
CA VAL A 124 16.14 4.75 -0.37
C VAL A 124 16.59 5.70 0.75
N PRO A 125 17.40 6.72 0.45
CA PRO A 125 17.80 7.71 1.46
C PRO A 125 16.62 8.48 2.03
N ALA A 126 16.72 8.91 3.29
CA ALA A 126 15.75 9.82 3.89
C ALA A 126 15.60 11.11 3.07
N TYR A 127 14.43 11.72 3.11
CA TYR A 127 14.20 13.01 2.45
C TYR A 127 15.00 14.11 3.16
N SER A 128 15.68 14.92 2.35
CA SER A 128 16.46 16.07 2.81
C SER A 128 16.51 17.12 1.72
N HIS A 129 16.84 18.37 2.05
CA HIS A 129 16.98 19.45 1.05
C HIS A 129 18.19 19.27 0.12
N SER A 130 19.12 18.39 0.48
CA SER A 130 20.23 18.02 -0.38
C SER A 130 19.76 17.05 -1.47
N SER A 131 20.33 17.14 -2.66
CA SER A 131 20.13 16.14 -3.70
C SER A 131 20.69 14.78 -3.26
N ALA A 132 20.03 13.71 -3.70
CA ALA A 132 20.48 12.35 -3.44
C ALA A 132 20.55 11.55 -4.76
N GLN A 133 21.56 10.68 -4.84
CA GLN A 133 21.69 9.71 -5.94
C GLN A 133 21.78 8.31 -5.36
N TYR A 134 21.03 7.38 -5.93
CA TYR A 134 21.01 5.99 -5.50
C TYR A 134 20.55 5.06 -6.63
N VAL A 135 20.63 3.77 -6.39
CA VAL A 135 20.30 2.75 -7.39
C VAL A 135 19.21 1.85 -6.83
N LEU A 136 18.19 1.61 -7.64
CA LEU A 136 17.11 0.66 -7.37
C LEU A 136 17.10 -0.45 -8.41
N SER A 137 16.58 -1.61 -8.04
CA SER A 137 16.31 -2.72 -8.96
C SER A 137 14.79 -2.90 -9.08
N TYR A 138 14.30 -2.96 -10.30
CA TYR A 138 12.88 -3.10 -10.62
C TYR A 138 12.58 -4.47 -11.21
N ASP A 139 11.50 -5.06 -10.74
CA ASP A 139 10.93 -6.31 -11.24
C ASP A 139 9.49 -6.08 -11.70
N TRP A 140 9.15 -6.55 -12.91
CA TRP A 140 7.78 -6.55 -13.42
C TRP A 140 7.35 -7.98 -13.73
N SER A 141 6.12 -8.33 -13.30
CA SER A 141 5.57 -9.69 -13.46
C SER A 141 5.36 -10.05 -14.92
N GLU A 142 5.00 -9.06 -15.75
CA GLU A 142 4.74 -9.27 -17.16
C GLU A 142 6.04 -9.52 -17.92
N GLN A 143 6.01 -10.53 -18.81
CA GLN A 143 7.13 -10.93 -19.65
C GLN A 143 8.40 -11.33 -18.88
N TYR A 144 8.27 -11.69 -17.58
CA TYR A 144 9.38 -12.12 -16.73
C TYR A 144 10.57 -11.13 -16.71
N ARG A 145 10.28 -9.84 -16.56
CA ARG A 145 11.27 -8.76 -16.57
C ARG A 145 11.76 -8.50 -15.15
N TYR A 146 12.92 -9.05 -14.80
CA TYR A 146 13.50 -8.95 -13.46
C TYR A 146 14.91 -8.35 -13.47
N GLY A 147 15.28 -7.68 -12.36
CA GLY A 147 16.63 -7.18 -12.13
C GLY A 147 17.02 -5.96 -12.95
N PHE A 148 16.05 -5.16 -13.40
CA PHE A 148 16.35 -3.93 -14.15
C PHE A 148 16.84 -2.85 -13.20
N GLN A 149 18.11 -2.47 -13.33
CA GLN A 149 18.67 -1.39 -12.55
C GLN A 149 18.21 -0.04 -13.04
N ALA A 150 17.89 0.84 -12.10
CA ALA A 150 17.55 2.23 -12.32
C ALA A 150 18.44 3.14 -11.46
N HIS A 151 19.00 4.16 -12.09
CA HIS A 151 19.68 5.25 -11.41
C HIS A 151 18.66 6.32 -11.05
N VAL A 152 18.60 6.69 -9.79
CA VAL A 152 17.66 7.68 -9.27
C VAL A 152 18.43 8.92 -8.85
N GLU A 153 17.95 10.07 -9.33
CA GLU A 153 18.41 11.39 -8.90
C GLU A 153 17.24 12.14 -8.26
N ARG A 154 17.32 12.39 -6.95
CA ARG A 154 16.31 13.14 -6.19
C ARG A 154 16.74 14.58 -6.02
N SER A 155 15.81 15.51 -6.23
CA SER A 155 15.99 16.93 -5.96
C SER A 155 14.79 17.51 -5.20
N HIS A 156 15.07 18.47 -4.32
CA HIS A 156 14.07 19.25 -3.61
C HIS A 156 13.57 20.38 -4.51
N GLN A 157 12.24 20.58 -4.57
CA GLN A 157 11.60 21.55 -5.46
C GLN A 157 11.01 22.77 -4.72
N GLY A 158 10.94 22.72 -3.39
CA GLY A 158 10.33 23.77 -2.56
C GLY A 158 9.12 23.27 -1.81
N LYS A 159 8.24 24.19 -1.42
CA LYS A 159 7.07 23.91 -0.58
C LYS A 159 5.77 24.03 -1.35
N GLU A 160 4.79 23.21 -0.97
CA GLU A 160 3.43 23.26 -1.48
C GLU A 160 2.44 22.95 -0.35
N ILE A 161 1.27 23.58 -0.39
CA ILE A 161 0.17 23.24 0.53
C ILE A 161 -0.67 22.15 -0.12
N LEU A 162 -0.64 20.96 0.46
CA LEU A 162 -1.51 19.85 0.07
C LEU A 162 -2.83 19.94 0.82
N THR A 163 -3.93 20.09 0.08
CA THR A 163 -5.29 20.10 0.63
C THR A 163 -5.99 18.79 0.32
N THR A 164 -6.55 18.17 1.34
CA THR A 164 -7.43 16.99 1.26
C THR A 164 -8.79 17.34 1.85
N PRO A 165 -9.82 16.49 1.76
CA PRO A 165 -11.11 16.76 2.38
C PRO A 165 -11.05 16.98 3.90
N ILE A 166 -10.05 16.41 4.59
CA ILE A 166 -9.94 16.45 6.06
C ILE A 166 -8.74 17.25 6.59
N SER A 167 -7.85 17.72 5.72
CA SER A 167 -6.63 18.42 6.17
C SER A 167 -6.09 19.39 5.13
N SER A 168 -5.27 20.34 5.62
CA SER A 168 -4.43 21.19 4.77
C SER A 168 -3.04 21.21 5.41
N THR A 169 -2.05 20.66 4.71
CA THR A 169 -0.71 20.40 5.24
C THR A 169 0.35 21.08 4.37
N GLU A 170 1.26 21.85 4.97
CA GLU A 170 2.45 22.32 4.27
C GLU A 170 3.38 21.13 4.05
N THR A 171 3.84 20.95 2.82
CA THR A 171 4.70 19.85 2.41
C THR A 171 5.95 20.35 1.71
N GLU A 172 7.04 19.62 1.86
CA GLU A 172 8.23 19.75 1.03
C GLU A 172 8.07 18.85 -0.20
N VAL A 173 8.29 19.40 -1.39
CA VAL A 173 8.13 18.67 -2.66
C VAL A 173 9.47 18.17 -3.16
N TYR A 174 9.52 16.91 -3.53
CA TYR A 174 10.69 16.26 -4.11
C TYR A 174 10.35 15.62 -5.46
N THR A 175 11.26 15.75 -6.41
CA THR A 175 11.20 14.98 -7.66
C THR A 175 12.34 13.98 -7.72
N GLU A 176 12.06 12.83 -8.36
CA GLU A 176 13.03 11.80 -8.66
C GLU A 176 13.03 11.53 -10.16
N VAL A 177 14.15 11.72 -10.81
CA VAL A 177 14.38 11.22 -12.17
C VAL A 177 14.92 9.81 -12.04
N VAL A 178 14.15 8.84 -12.53
CA VAL A 178 14.47 7.41 -12.51
C VAL A 178 14.88 6.98 -13.91
N THR A 179 16.16 6.76 -14.12
CA THR A 179 16.74 6.38 -15.42
C THR A 179 17.03 4.89 -15.46
N PHE A 180 16.56 4.21 -16.49
CA PHE A 180 16.78 2.79 -16.78
C PHE A 180 17.79 2.64 -17.92
N PRO A 181 19.11 2.53 -17.67
CA PRO A 181 20.11 2.56 -18.73
C PRO A 181 19.95 1.44 -19.77
N SER A 182 19.53 0.24 -19.31
CA SER A 182 19.32 -0.91 -20.21
C SER A 182 18.10 -0.79 -21.12
N LEU A 183 17.21 0.19 -20.86
CA LEU A 183 16.01 0.45 -21.65
C LEU A 183 16.11 1.77 -22.41
N GLU A 184 17.14 2.58 -22.16
CA GLU A 184 17.34 3.94 -22.71
C GLU A 184 16.15 4.86 -22.41
N GLU A 185 15.53 4.69 -21.23
CA GLU A 185 14.31 5.38 -20.83
C GLU A 185 14.47 6.02 -19.44
N SER A 186 13.71 7.09 -19.21
CA SER A 186 13.59 7.69 -17.87
C SER A 186 12.19 8.15 -17.60
N VAL A 187 11.85 8.20 -16.30
CA VAL A 187 10.56 8.70 -15.80
C VAL A 187 10.78 9.64 -14.62
N GLU A 188 9.80 10.49 -14.36
CA GLU A 188 9.84 11.41 -13.22
C GLU A 188 8.75 11.06 -12.21
N ASN A 189 9.14 10.97 -10.96
CA ASN A 189 8.25 10.74 -9.81
C ASN A 189 8.24 11.97 -8.91
N THR A 190 7.13 12.21 -8.22
CA THR A 190 6.96 13.35 -7.31
C THR A 190 6.45 12.88 -5.96
N TYR A 191 6.98 13.47 -4.90
CA TYR A 191 6.64 13.16 -3.52
C TYR A 191 6.39 14.44 -2.73
N TRP A 192 5.32 14.46 -1.94
CA TRP A 192 4.96 15.50 -0.99
C TRP A 192 5.18 14.97 0.42
N VAL A 193 6.09 15.59 1.14
CA VAL A 193 6.58 15.13 2.44
C VAL A 193 6.18 16.15 3.50
N ASP A 194 5.56 15.72 4.58
CA ASP A 194 5.17 16.57 5.69
C ASP A 194 6.35 16.92 6.61
N SER A 195 6.08 17.71 7.65
CA SER A 195 7.08 18.12 8.64
C SER A 195 7.67 16.97 9.45
N ASP A 196 6.98 15.84 9.52
CA ASP A 196 7.42 14.64 10.23
C ASP A 196 8.24 13.69 9.34
N GLY A 197 8.47 14.10 8.08
CA GLY A 197 9.20 13.31 7.08
C GLY A 197 8.37 12.19 6.46
N GLN A 198 7.04 12.20 6.63
CA GLN A 198 6.16 11.21 6.05
C GLN A 198 5.70 11.66 4.65
N VAL A 199 5.68 10.75 3.71
CA VAL A 199 5.12 11.01 2.39
C VAL A 199 3.59 10.98 2.50
N VAL A 200 2.96 12.13 2.30
CA VAL A 200 1.50 12.31 2.37
C VAL A 200 0.83 12.28 0.99
N LYS A 201 1.60 12.48 -0.08
CA LYS A 201 1.17 12.26 -1.45
C LYS A 201 2.35 11.82 -2.30
N THR A 202 2.07 10.96 -3.27
CA THR A 202 3.06 10.55 -4.25
C THR A 202 2.43 10.36 -5.62
N ARG A 203 3.19 10.65 -6.68
CA ARG A 203 2.86 10.36 -8.07
C ARG A 203 4.07 9.67 -8.71
N GLN A 204 3.93 8.39 -9.02
CA GLN A 204 5.04 7.55 -9.46
C GLN A 204 4.70 6.78 -10.74
N HIS A 205 5.65 6.74 -11.67
CA HIS A 205 5.67 5.78 -12.77
C HIS A 205 6.32 4.49 -12.28
N LEU A 206 5.62 3.38 -12.41
CA LEU A 206 6.11 2.08 -11.95
C LEU A 206 7.04 1.40 -12.97
N GLY A 207 7.27 2.04 -14.10
CA GLY A 207 8.16 1.65 -15.18
C GLY A 207 8.05 2.62 -16.35
N PRO A 208 8.98 2.55 -17.33
CA PRO A 208 9.12 3.54 -18.41
C PRO A 208 7.87 3.76 -19.24
N THR A 209 7.13 2.71 -19.54
CA THR A 209 5.91 2.77 -20.38
C THR A 209 4.61 2.70 -19.55
N MET A 210 4.73 2.72 -18.22
CA MET A 210 3.59 2.59 -17.33
C MET A 210 2.99 3.96 -17.01
N VAL A 211 1.66 4.01 -16.96
CA VAL A 211 0.96 5.21 -16.51
C VAL A 211 1.27 5.51 -15.04
N PRO A 212 1.28 6.78 -14.61
CA PRO A 212 1.57 7.12 -13.24
C PRO A 212 0.49 6.61 -12.29
N VAL A 213 0.91 6.22 -11.11
CA VAL A 213 0.07 5.90 -9.96
C VAL A 213 0.20 7.04 -8.96
N GLU A 214 -0.92 7.64 -8.57
CA GLU A 214 -1.00 8.67 -7.55
C GLU A 214 -1.67 8.10 -6.31
N LEU A 215 -1.04 8.27 -5.15
CA LEU A 215 -1.57 7.91 -3.86
C LEU A 215 -1.57 9.15 -2.96
N THR A 216 -2.75 9.55 -2.47
CA THR A 216 -2.92 10.69 -1.55
C THR A 216 -3.42 10.17 -0.22
N ILE A 217 -2.61 10.29 0.82
CA ILE A 217 -2.96 9.83 2.17
C ILE A 217 -4.00 10.77 2.77
N LEU A 218 -5.12 10.20 3.22
CA LEU A 218 -6.17 10.91 3.94
C LEU A 218 -5.98 10.75 5.45
N LYS A 219 -5.87 9.52 5.92
CA LYS A 219 -5.56 9.19 7.31
C LYS A 219 -4.26 8.41 7.33
N GLY A 220 -3.23 8.96 7.98
CA GLY A 220 -1.91 8.35 8.07
C GLY A 220 -1.88 7.11 8.98
N TYR A 221 -0.90 6.26 8.77
CA TYR A 221 -0.58 5.16 9.68
C TYR A 221 0.26 5.67 10.84
N SER A 222 -0.21 5.44 12.07
CA SER A 222 0.59 5.63 13.28
C SER A 222 0.91 4.27 13.88
N LYS A 223 2.20 4.04 14.13
CA LYS A 223 2.64 2.84 14.85
C LYS A 223 2.21 3.00 16.31
N SER A 224 1.24 2.18 16.75
CA SER A 224 0.81 2.10 18.16
C SER A 224 1.83 1.35 19.01
#